data_ba21d3722bb079c8b821094c4ff1c602
#
_entry.id   ba21d3722bb079c8b821094c4ff1c602
#
_cell.length_a   1.000
_cell.length_b   1.000
_cell.length_c   1.000
_cell.angle_alpha   90.00
_cell.angle_beta   90.00
_cell.angle_gamma   90.00
#
_symmetry.space_group_name_H-M   'P 1'
#
loop_
_entity.id
_entity.type
_entity.pdbx_description
1 polymer ?
#
loop_
_entity_poly.entity_id
_entity_poly.type
_entity_poly.pdbx_seq_one_letter_code
_entity_poly.pdbx_strand_id
1 'polypeptide(L)'
;LDGRHTHYLFCNNDIEALEPGWLERMLELAAQPDVGIVGAQLLYPDRTSIQHAGVCVGAFGIAEHYGKFLRLPPDRVDISYMGRLIVTHEVAAVTAACLLMRRDAFEEINGFDETLAVGFGDVDLCLRALELGWRVLYCPQATLLHHESYTRGKTVGYDPHPEDSAKFSARWKDFLQQGDPYFNPGLSLRHTCWQVQDPMIYRTHI
;
A
#
# COMPACT_ATOMS: atom_id res chain seq x y z
N LEU A 1 -17.11 0.84 -22.29
CA LEU A 1 -17.78 0.61 -21.00
C LEU A 1 -19.12 1.36 -21.02
N ASP A 2 -20.21 0.74 -20.62
CA ASP A 2 -21.59 1.24 -20.73
C ASP A 2 -21.99 2.30 -19.68
N GLY A 3 -21.04 2.79 -18.89
CA GLY A 3 -21.24 3.82 -17.87
C GLY A 3 -21.99 3.39 -16.61
N ARG A 4 -22.34 2.10 -16.47
CA ARG A 4 -23.09 1.57 -15.33
C ARG A 4 -22.23 1.10 -14.15
N HIS A 5 -20.95 0.92 -14.35
CA HIS A 5 -20.02 0.54 -13.27
C HIS A 5 -19.73 1.74 -12.34
N THR A 6 -19.62 1.48 -11.06
CA THR A 6 -19.38 2.48 -10.02
C THR A 6 -17.96 2.43 -9.47
N HIS A 7 -17.24 1.34 -9.72
CA HIS A 7 -15.89 1.11 -9.25
C HIS A 7 -15.04 0.48 -10.35
N TYR A 8 -13.72 0.68 -10.24
CA TYR A 8 -12.69 -0.04 -10.99
C TYR A 8 -11.98 -0.98 -10.03
N LEU A 9 -11.77 -2.22 -10.45
CA LEU A 9 -10.87 -3.17 -9.78
C LEU A 9 -9.61 -3.33 -10.62
N PHE A 10 -8.50 -2.85 -10.10
CA PHE A 10 -7.18 -3.14 -10.64
C PHE A 10 -6.68 -4.42 -9.97
N CYS A 11 -6.33 -5.40 -10.76
CA CYS A 11 -5.94 -6.70 -10.27
C CYS A 11 -4.91 -7.32 -11.23
N ASN A 12 -3.77 -7.71 -10.70
CA ASN A 12 -2.77 -8.42 -11.49
C ASN A 12 -3.29 -9.80 -11.91
N ASN A 13 -2.77 -10.31 -13.02
CA ASN A 13 -3.18 -11.60 -13.58
C ASN A 13 -2.64 -12.82 -12.81
N ASP A 14 -1.79 -12.60 -11.82
CA ASP A 14 -1.18 -13.59 -10.94
C ASP A 14 -1.68 -13.49 -9.47
N ILE A 15 -2.88 -12.93 -9.29
CA ILE A 15 -3.60 -12.92 -8.02
C ILE A 15 -4.49 -14.17 -7.89
N GLU A 16 -4.45 -14.83 -6.74
CA GLU A 16 -5.31 -15.95 -6.37
C GLU A 16 -6.13 -15.60 -5.13
N ALA A 17 -7.46 -15.69 -5.22
CA ALA A 17 -8.32 -15.50 -4.07
C ALA A 17 -8.26 -16.72 -3.14
N LEU A 18 -8.05 -16.51 -1.85
CA LEU A 18 -7.99 -17.57 -0.84
C LEU A 18 -9.38 -18.01 -0.38
N GLU A 19 -10.29 -17.07 -0.27
CA GLU A 19 -11.65 -17.31 0.24
C GLU A 19 -12.66 -16.48 -0.55
N PRO A 20 -13.92 -16.94 -0.68
CA PRO A 20 -15.00 -16.17 -1.27
C PRO A 20 -15.34 -14.94 -0.41
N GLY A 21 -15.96 -13.92 -1.02
CA GLY A 21 -16.42 -12.73 -0.30
C GLY A 21 -15.35 -11.63 -0.12
N TRP A 22 -14.14 -11.81 -0.62
CA TRP A 22 -13.07 -10.81 -0.51
C TRP A 22 -13.41 -9.49 -1.21
N LEU A 23 -14.05 -9.56 -2.38
CA LEU A 23 -14.45 -8.38 -3.14
C LEU A 23 -15.59 -7.64 -2.45
N GLU A 24 -16.55 -8.38 -1.89
CA GLU A 24 -17.66 -7.82 -1.13
C GLU A 24 -17.14 -7.05 0.10
N ARG A 25 -16.10 -7.55 0.78
CA ARG A 25 -15.46 -6.83 1.89
C ARG A 25 -14.84 -5.52 1.46
N MET A 26 -14.19 -5.49 0.30
CA MET A 26 -13.65 -4.25 -0.26
C MET A 26 -14.76 -3.28 -0.66
N LEU A 27 -15.84 -3.77 -1.27
CA LEU A 27 -17.00 -2.95 -1.67
C LEU A 27 -17.75 -2.38 -0.46
N GLU A 28 -17.89 -3.13 0.65
CA GLU A 28 -18.47 -2.64 1.90
C GLU A 28 -17.73 -1.39 2.42
N LEU A 29 -16.40 -1.38 2.33
CA LEU A 29 -15.58 -0.23 2.72
C LEU A 29 -15.68 0.92 1.70
N ALA A 30 -15.65 0.61 0.40
CA ALA A 30 -15.75 1.59 -0.67
C ALA A 30 -17.16 2.21 -0.78
N ALA A 31 -18.16 1.64 -0.12
CA ALA A 31 -19.51 2.23 -0.03
C ALA A 31 -19.57 3.47 0.87
N GLN A 32 -18.57 3.71 1.71
CA GLN A 32 -18.48 4.96 2.50
C GLN A 32 -18.21 6.13 1.54
N PRO A 33 -18.91 7.27 1.70
CA PRO A 33 -18.91 8.34 0.69
C PRO A 33 -17.55 9.02 0.48
N ASP A 34 -16.67 8.98 1.47
CA ASP A 34 -15.34 9.60 1.49
C ASP A 34 -14.20 8.62 1.18
N VAL A 35 -14.49 7.32 1.03
CA VAL A 35 -13.50 6.30 0.68
C VAL A 35 -13.34 6.23 -0.84
N GLY A 36 -12.20 6.64 -1.34
CA GLY A 36 -11.85 6.59 -2.75
C GLY A 36 -11.19 5.28 -3.18
N ILE A 37 -10.36 4.72 -2.29
CA ILE A 37 -9.51 3.56 -2.60
C ILE A 37 -9.53 2.55 -1.46
N VAL A 38 -9.58 1.26 -1.81
CA VAL A 38 -9.44 0.14 -0.87
C VAL A 38 -8.43 -0.86 -1.44
N GLY A 39 -7.38 -1.17 -0.68
CA GLY A 39 -6.39 -2.20 -1.03
C GLY A 39 -6.57 -3.48 -0.24
N ALA A 40 -6.37 -4.62 -0.88
CA ALA A 40 -6.42 -5.93 -0.25
C ALA A 40 -5.12 -6.25 0.52
N GLN A 41 -5.19 -7.20 1.46
CA GLN A 41 -4.00 -7.86 2.00
C GLN A 41 -3.46 -8.84 0.98
N LEU A 42 -2.14 -8.78 0.70
CA LEU A 42 -1.50 -9.76 -0.17
C LEU A 42 -0.48 -10.59 0.62
N LEU A 43 -0.53 -11.88 0.39
CA LEU A 43 0.44 -12.85 0.90
C LEU A 43 1.32 -13.36 -0.24
N TYR A 44 2.54 -13.78 0.10
CA TYR A 44 3.38 -14.56 -0.78
C TYR A 44 2.79 -15.97 -1.01
N PRO A 45 3.23 -16.72 -2.03
CA PRO A 45 2.74 -18.07 -2.33
C PRO A 45 2.92 -19.10 -1.19
N ASP A 46 3.75 -18.80 -0.18
CA ASP A 46 3.87 -19.61 1.04
C ASP A 46 2.66 -19.54 1.98
N ARG A 47 1.67 -18.69 1.65
CA ARG A 47 0.40 -18.47 2.37
C ARG A 47 0.55 -17.95 3.80
N THR A 48 1.76 -17.60 4.22
CA THR A 48 2.06 -17.18 5.60
C THR A 48 2.83 -15.87 5.67
N SER A 49 3.60 -15.55 4.64
CA SER A 49 4.39 -14.31 4.62
C SER A 49 3.61 -13.17 3.98
N ILE A 50 3.57 -12.03 4.66
CA ILE A 50 2.99 -10.79 4.15
C ILE A 50 3.81 -10.28 2.96
N GLN A 51 3.13 -9.96 1.87
CA GLN A 51 3.68 -9.20 0.77
C GLN A 51 3.24 -7.73 0.84
N HIS A 52 1.95 -7.49 1.12
CA HIS A 52 1.36 -6.16 1.21
C HIS A 52 0.33 -6.07 2.34
N ALA A 53 0.47 -5.03 3.15
CA ALA A 53 -0.49 -4.62 4.18
C ALA A 53 -0.60 -3.08 4.25
N GLY A 54 -0.64 -2.44 3.09
CA GLY A 54 -0.49 -1.00 2.93
C GLY A 54 0.95 -0.60 2.59
N VAL A 55 1.15 0.65 2.20
CA VAL A 55 2.46 1.22 1.85
C VAL A 55 2.78 2.36 2.80
N CYS A 56 4.01 2.36 3.35
CA CYS A 56 4.59 3.49 4.06
C CYS A 56 5.35 4.39 3.08
N VAL A 57 4.87 5.60 2.88
CA VAL A 57 5.54 6.60 2.04
C VAL A 57 6.65 7.27 2.85
N GLY A 58 7.87 7.28 2.31
CA GLY A 58 9.09 7.69 2.99
C GLY A 58 9.96 6.52 3.48
N ALA A 59 9.40 5.30 3.58
CA ALA A 59 10.18 4.13 3.94
C ALA A 59 11.27 3.85 2.89
N PHE A 60 12.49 3.53 3.37
CA PHE A 60 13.70 3.35 2.56
C PHE A 60 14.00 4.52 1.62
N GLY A 61 13.52 5.72 1.97
CA GLY A 61 13.74 6.96 1.24
C GLY A 61 12.65 7.32 0.22
N ILE A 62 11.77 6.37 -0.16
CA ILE A 62 10.69 6.61 -1.12
C ILE A 62 9.37 6.00 -0.65
N ALA A 63 9.22 4.69 -0.71
CA ALA A 63 8.04 3.96 -0.24
C ALA A 63 8.33 2.45 -0.16
N GLU A 64 7.72 1.76 0.79
CA GLU A 64 7.82 0.31 0.91
C GLU A 64 6.55 -0.26 1.58
N HIS A 65 6.26 -1.53 1.32
CA HIS A 65 5.12 -2.23 1.87
C HIS A 65 5.27 -2.49 3.37
N TYR A 66 4.21 -2.25 4.13
CA TYR A 66 4.16 -2.61 5.55
C TYR A 66 4.20 -4.12 5.73
N GLY A 67 4.94 -4.56 6.75
CA GLY A 67 4.98 -5.95 7.16
C GLY A 67 5.58 -6.91 6.14
N LYS A 68 6.18 -6.42 5.05
CA LYS A 68 6.78 -7.24 3.99
C LYS A 68 7.72 -8.30 4.58
N PHE A 69 7.51 -9.56 4.20
CA PHE A 69 8.18 -10.76 4.70
C PHE A 69 7.88 -11.14 6.16
N LEU A 70 7.05 -10.39 6.88
CA LEU A 70 6.60 -10.80 8.20
C LEU A 70 5.70 -12.04 8.06
N ARG A 71 5.92 -13.03 8.91
CA ARG A 71 5.09 -14.24 8.92
C ARG A 71 3.89 -14.05 9.83
N LEU A 72 2.71 -14.34 9.30
CA LEU A 72 1.51 -14.46 10.12
C LEU A 72 1.61 -15.73 10.97
N PRO A 73 1.37 -15.66 12.28
CA PRO A 73 1.31 -16.85 13.11
C PRO A 73 0.08 -17.71 12.73
N PRO A 74 0.14 -19.04 12.91
CA PRO A 74 -0.95 -19.95 12.53
C PRO A 74 -2.29 -19.64 13.19
N ASP A 75 -2.26 -19.12 14.40
CA ASP A 75 -3.43 -18.71 15.19
C ASP A 75 -3.94 -17.31 14.83
N ARG A 76 -3.28 -16.63 13.88
CA ARG A 76 -3.55 -15.25 13.47
C ARG A 76 -3.61 -14.25 14.63
N VAL A 77 -2.97 -14.55 15.75
CA VAL A 77 -2.77 -13.55 16.79
C VAL A 77 -1.87 -12.47 16.23
N ASP A 78 -2.37 -11.25 16.21
CA ASP A 78 -1.65 -10.14 15.63
C ASP A 78 -0.45 -9.75 16.49
N ILE A 79 0.73 -9.95 15.94
CA ILE A 79 2.01 -9.53 16.52
C ILE A 79 2.49 -8.18 15.96
N SER A 80 1.69 -7.56 15.09
CA SER A 80 2.03 -6.27 14.48
C SER A 80 1.77 -5.11 15.43
N TYR A 81 2.36 -3.97 15.08
CA TYR A 81 2.12 -2.72 15.80
C TYR A 81 0.63 -2.33 15.75
N MET A 82 -0.02 -2.33 16.92
CA MET A 82 -1.42 -1.92 17.13
C MET A 82 -2.45 -2.64 16.23
N GLY A 83 -2.23 -3.90 15.91
CA GLY A 83 -3.17 -4.68 15.11
C GLY A 83 -3.17 -4.35 13.61
N ARG A 84 -2.18 -3.61 13.10
CA ARG A 84 -2.20 -3.09 11.72
C ARG A 84 -2.28 -4.17 10.63
N LEU A 85 -1.91 -5.41 10.91
CA LEU A 85 -2.06 -6.50 9.93
C LEU A 85 -3.46 -7.08 9.86
N ILE A 86 -4.29 -6.92 10.90
CA ILE A 86 -5.62 -7.57 11.00
C ILE A 86 -6.79 -6.58 11.12
N VAL A 87 -6.50 -5.28 11.26
CA VAL A 87 -7.53 -4.24 11.42
C VAL A 87 -7.57 -3.35 10.18
N THR A 88 -8.78 -3.09 9.67
CA THR A 88 -9.00 -2.08 8.63
C THR A 88 -8.60 -0.70 9.16
N HIS A 89 -7.77 0.02 8.42
CA HIS A 89 -7.33 1.36 8.79
C HIS A 89 -6.90 2.18 7.57
N GLU A 90 -6.74 3.47 7.77
CA GLU A 90 -6.24 4.38 6.75
C GLU A 90 -4.72 4.21 6.55
N VAL A 91 -4.31 4.34 5.30
CA VAL A 91 -2.91 4.27 4.86
C VAL A 91 -2.65 5.34 3.80
N ALA A 92 -1.39 5.74 3.62
CA ALA A 92 -1.04 6.68 2.55
C ALA A 92 -1.23 6.08 1.15
N ALA A 93 -0.93 4.80 0.99
CA ALA A 93 -1.10 4.13 -0.28
C ALA A 93 -1.29 2.61 -0.14
N VAL A 94 -1.81 2.01 -1.21
CA VAL A 94 -1.95 0.57 -1.42
C VAL A 94 -1.49 0.20 -2.83
N THR A 95 -1.12 -1.07 -3.05
CA THR A 95 -0.65 -1.52 -4.36
C THR A 95 -1.78 -1.81 -5.34
N ALA A 96 -1.58 -1.46 -6.60
CA ALA A 96 -2.50 -1.80 -7.68
C ALA A 96 -2.49 -3.28 -8.06
N ALA A 97 -1.66 -4.11 -7.43
CA ALA A 97 -1.74 -5.56 -7.58
C ALA A 97 -3.13 -6.12 -7.20
N CYS A 98 -3.80 -5.50 -6.19
CA CYS A 98 -5.23 -5.66 -5.95
C CYS A 98 -5.79 -4.41 -5.24
N LEU A 99 -6.41 -3.52 -6.01
CA LEU A 99 -6.91 -2.22 -5.58
C LEU A 99 -8.31 -2.00 -6.16
N LEU A 100 -9.26 -1.71 -5.28
CA LEU A 100 -10.60 -1.26 -5.67
C LEU A 100 -10.67 0.26 -5.53
N MET A 101 -11.11 0.95 -6.58
CA MET A 101 -11.23 2.41 -6.58
C MET A 101 -12.61 2.85 -7.08
N ARG A 102 -13.18 3.85 -6.42
CA ARG A 102 -14.38 4.52 -6.91
C ARG A 102 -14.12 5.13 -8.28
N ARG A 103 -15.10 5.01 -9.15
CA ARG A 103 -15.02 5.57 -10.49
C ARG A 103 -14.89 7.11 -10.47
N ASP A 104 -15.72 7.80 -9.68
CA ASP A 104 -15.68 9.26 -9.54
C ASP A 104 -14.31 9.75 -9.04
N ALA A 105 -13.72 9.09 -8.03
CA ALA A 105 -12.40 9.41 -7.55
C ALA A 105 -11.31 9.19 -8.63
N PHE A 106 -11.40 8.09 -9.38
CA PHE A 106 -10.44 7.79 -10.46
C PHE A 106 -10.52 8.82 -11.61
N GLU A 107 -11.75 9.20 -12.00
CA GLU A 107 -11.97 10.18 -13.06
C GLU A 107 -11.54 11.59 -12.61
N GLU A 108 -11.77 11.95 -11.36
CA GLU A 108 -11.37 13.24 -10.78
C GLU A 108 -9.86 13.47 -10.79
N ILE A 109 -9.07 12.42 -10.53
CA ILE A 109 -7.60 12.49 -10.57
C ILE A 109 -7.02 12.20 -11.96
N ASN A 110 -7.85 12.00 -12.99
CA ASN A 110 -7.45 11.62 -14.35
C ASN A 110 -6.66 10.30 -14.45
N GLY A 111 -6.96 9.32 -13.58
CA GLY A 111 -6.36 7.99 -13.65
C GLY A 111 -4.89 7.93 -13.26
N PHE A 112 -4.18 6.92 -13.76
CA PHE A 112 -2.74 6.74 -13.54
C PHE A 112 -1.92 7.79 -14.31
N ASP A 113 -0.79 8.21 -13.73
CA ASP A 113 0.21 9.01 -14.44
C ASP A 113 1.06 8.09 -15.33
N GLU A 114 0.85 8.16 -16.64
CA GLU A 114 1.56 7.34 -17.65
C GLU A 114 3.06 7.63 -17.73
N THR A 115 3.54 8.71 -17.11
CA THR A 115 4.98 9.02 -17.06
C THR A 115 5.73 8.15 -16.05
N LEU A 116 5.01 7.51 -15.09
CA LEU A 116 5.51 6.48 -14.18
C LEU A 116 5.28 5.11 -14.85
N ALA A 117 6.29 4.61 -15.54
CA ALA A 117 6.12 3.48 -16.46
C ALA A 117 5.87 2.15 -15.73
N VAL A 118 6.51 1.91 -14.58
CA VAL A 118 6.42 0.65 -13.82
C VAL A 118 6.37 0.86 -12.32
N GLY A 119 7.21 1.75 -11.76
CA GLY A 119 7.34 1.97 -10.33
C GLY A 119 6.45 3.11 -9.82
N PHE A 120 5.89 2.95 -8.61
CA PHE A 120 5.20 4.00 -7.85
C PHE A 120 3.93 4.61 -8.47
N GLY A 121 3.44 4.10 -9.61
CA GLY A 121 2.20 4.60 -10.21
C GLY A 121 0.98 4.42 -9.31
N ASP A 122 0.92 3.33 -8.56
CA ASP A 122 -0.12 3.07 -7.57
C ASP A 122 -0.01 3.97 -6.33
N VAL A 123 1.22 4.23 -5.87
CA VAL A 123 1.47 5.14 -4.75
C VAL A 123 1.10 6.57 -5.16
N ASP A 124 1.50 7.02 -6.34
CA ASP A 124 1.14 8.32 -6.90
C ASP A 124 -0.38 8.50 -7.04
N LEU A 125 -1.08 7.47 -7.55
CA LEU A 125 -2.54 7.44 -7.65
C LEU A 125 -3.19 7.67 -6.28
N CYS A 126 -2.73 6.96 -5.25
CA CYS A 126 -3.23 7.09 -3.89
C CYS A 126 -2.98 8.48 -3.31
N LEU A 127 -1.77 9.02 -3.48
CA LEU A 127 -1.42 10.34 -2.95
C LEU A 127 -2.23 11.45 -3.61
N ARG A 128 -2.47 11.39 -4.94
CA ARG A 128 -3.36 12.35 -5.63
C ARG A 128 -4.79 12.26 -5.14
N ALA A 129 -5.28 11.06 -4.83
CA ALA A 129 -6.60 10.89 -4.23
C ALA A 129 -6.68 11.52 -2.82
N LEU A 130 -5.65 11.32 -1.99
CA LEU A 130 -5.55 11.96 -0.67
C LEU A 130 -5.53 13.50 -0.75
N GLU A 131 -4.83 14.11 -1.72
CA GLU A 131 -4.82 15.56 -1.92
C GLU A 131 -6.22 16.13 -2.21
N LEU A 132 -7.11 15.34 -2.80
CA LEU A 132 -8.51 15.72 -3.05
C LEU A 132 -9.45 15.37 -1.88
N GLY A 133 -8.92 14.85 -0.79
CA GLY A 133 -9.68 14.50 0.42
C GLY A 133 -10.29 13.11 0.41
N TRP A 134 -9.99 12.27 -0.58
CA TRP A 134 -10.38 10.87 -0.58
C TRP A 134 -9.55 10.07 0.43
N ARG A 135 -10.19 9.13 1.12
CA ARG A 135 -9.51 8.19 2.03
C ARG A 135 -9.04 6.96 1.28
N VAL A 136 -7.87 6.47 1.68
CA VAL A 136 -7.29 5.20 1.21
C VAL A 136 -7.31 4.22 2.37
N LEU A 137 -7.96 3.07 2.20
CA LEU A 137 -8.11 2.06 3.24
C LEU A 137 -7.36 0.77 2.89
N TYR A 138 -6.76 0.16 3.89
CA TYR A 138 -6.30 -1.22 3.85
C TYR A 138 -7.38 -2.15 4.42
N CYS A 139 -7.68 -3.23 3.69
CA CYS A 139 -8.70 -4.22 4.01
C CYS A 139 -8.08 -5.61 4.26
N PRO A 140 -7.75 -5.99 5.50
CA PRO A 140 -7.19 -7.31 5.81
C PRO A 140 -8.20 -8.46 5.68
N GLN A 141 -9.52 -8.16 5.62
CA GLN A 141 -10.56 -9.15 5.39
C GLN A 141 -10.62 -9.63 3.92
N ALA A 142 -9.96 -8.89 3.01
CA ALA A 142 -9.72 -9.30 1.63
C ALA A 142 -8.27 -9.81 1.53
N THR A 143 -8.01 -11.07 1.88
CA THR A 143 -6.70 -11.70 1.81
C THR A 143 -6.55 -12.53 0.56
N LEU A 144 -5.53 -12.23 -0.25
CA LEU A 144 -5.26 -12.87 -1.54
C LEU A 144 -3.80 -13.31 -1.61
N LEU A 145 -3.48 -14.26 -2.48
CA LEU A 145 -2.10 -14.59 -2.84
C LEU A 145 -1.70 -13.77 -4.07
N HIS A 146 -0.49 -13.26 -4.05
CA HIS A 146 0.13 -12.66 -5.21
C HIS A 146 1.39 -13.44 -5.57
N HIS A 147 1.35 -14.08 -6.72
CA HIS A 147 2.42 -14.96 -7.18
C HIS A 147 3.65 -14.20 -7.71
N GLU A 148 3.61 -12.86 -7.67
CA GLU A 148 4.73 -12.01 -8.04
C GLU A 148 5.99 -12.33 -7.24
N SER A 149 7.14 -12.11 -7.87
CA SER A 149 8.46 -12.10 -7.22
C SER A 149 9.08 -13.46 -6.90
N TYR A 150 8.54 -14.55 -7.35
CA TYR A 150 9.34 -15.78 -7.37
C TYR A 150 10.64 -15.59 -8.18
N THR A 151 10.63 -14.59 -9.10
CA THR A 151 11.74 -14.25 -9.98
C THR A 151 12.53 -13.01 -9.57
N ARG A 152 12.00 -12.11 -8.72
CA ARG A 152 12.65 -10.81 -8.38
C ARG A 152 13.54 -10.82 -7.14
N GLY A 153 13.62 -11.92 -6.39
CA GLY A 153 14.46 -12.04 -5.19
C GLY A 153 13.88 -11.35 -3.95
N LYS A 154 14.34 -11.79 -2.77
CA LYS A 154 13.91 -11.25 -1.47
C LYS A 154 14.75 -10.03 -1.07
N THR A 155 14.66 -8.94 -1.80
CA THR A 155 15.39 -7.70 -1.48
C THR A 155 14.44 -6.63 -0.96
N VAL A 156 14.79 -6.04 0.19
CA VAL A 156 14.15 -4.85 0.73
C VAL A 156 15.03 -3.64 0.40
N GLY A 157 14.42 -2.53 -0.05
CA GLY A 157 15.14 -1.30 -0.37
C GLY A 157 15.94 -1.32 -1.68
N TYR A 158 15.80 -2.36 -2.51
CA TYR A 158 16.33 -2.36 -3.86
C TYR A 158 15.37 -1.61 -4.79
N ASP A 159 15.88 -0.63 -5.51
CA ASP A 159 15.13 0.15 -6.50
C ASP A 159 15.37 -0.41 -7.92
N PRO A 160 14.40 -1.13 -8.49
CA PRO A 160 14.50 -1.65 -9.85
C PRO A 160 14.16 -0.61 -10.93
N HIS A 161 13.61 0.56 -10.54
CA HIS A 161 13.09 1.57 -11.47
C HIS A 161 13.54 3.00 -11.07
N PRO A 162 14.86 3.30 -11.15
CA PRO A 162 15.42 4.55 -10.64
C PRO A 162 14.90 5.81 -11.34
N GLU A 163 14.46 5.70 -12.59
CA GLU A 163 13.86 6.83 -13.31
C GLU A 163 12.48 7.19 -12.75
N ASP A 164 11.64 6.19 -12.49
CA ASP A 164 10.33 6.39 -11.87
C ASP A 164 10.47 6.89 -10.43
N SER A 165 11.46 6.37 -9.70
CA SER A 165 11.81 6.83 -8.35
C SER A 165 12.21 8.31 -8.33
N ALA A 166 13.01 8.75 -9.29
CA ALA A 166 13.41 10.16 -9.40
C ALA A 166 12.21 11.07 -9.68
N LYS A 167 11.33 10.68 -10.62
CA LYS A 167 10.10 11.43 -10.94
C LYS A 167 9.16 11.49 -9.76
N PHE A 168 8.90 10.35 -9.11
CA PHE A 168 8.06 10.26 -7.93
C PHE A 168 8.60 11.15 -6.79
N SER A 169 9.89 11.03 -6.48
CA SER A 169 10.51 11.81 -5.41
C SER A 169 10.52 13.31 -5.70
N ALA A 170 10.67 13.72 -6.96
CA ALA A 170 10.60 15.12 -7.34
C ALA A 170 9.17 15.67 -7.17
N ARG A 171 8.14 14.92 -7.57
CA ARG A 171 6.73 15.31 -7.43
C ARG A 171 6.30 15.39 -5.98
N TRP A 172 6.62 14.38 -5.19
CA TRP A 172 6.15 14.21 -3.81
C TRP A 172 7.16 14.67 -2.76
N LYS A 173 8.09 15.55 -3.15
CA LYS A 173 9.17 16.06 -2.27
C LYS A 173 8.64 16.57 -0.95
N ASP A 174 7.59 17.37 -0.96
CA ASP A 174 7.03 17.98 0.25
C ASP A 174 6.35 16.94 1.14
N PHE A 175 5.63 15.98 0.56
CA PHE A 175 5.04 14.87 1.30
C PHE A 175 6.12 14.00 1.97
N LEU A 176 7.18 13.68 1.24
CA LEU A 176 8.31 12.90 1.76
C LEU A 176 9.03 13.62 2.90
N GLN A 177 9.14 14.95 2.84
CA GLN A 177 9.73 15.77 3.91
C GLN A 177 8.83 15.88 5.13
N GLN A 178 7.52 16.00 4.96
CA GLN A 178 6.55 16.06 6.06
C GLN A 178 6.37 14.70 6.74
N GLY A 179 6.60 13.60 6.00
CA GLY A 179 6.39 12.23 6.44
C GLY A 179 4.97 11.73 6.23
N ASP A 180 4.80 10.43 6.26
CA ASP A 180 3.52 9.74 6.10
C ASP A 180 2.62 10.00 7.33
N PRO A 181 1.45 10.65 7.17
CA PRO A 181 0.57 10.99 8.29
C PRO A 181 -0.06 9.75 8.96
N TYR A 182 -0.04 8.60 8.30
CA TYR A 182 -0.56 7.34 8.83
C TYR A 182 0.53 6.47 9.47
N PHE A 183 1.78 6.95 9.51
CA PHE A 183 2.90 6.25 10.13
C PHE A 183 3.35 6.96 11.40
N ASN A 184 3.57 6.21 12.49
CA ASN A 184 4.06 6.80 13.73
C ASN A 184 5.51 7.28 13.55
N PRO A 185 5.81 8.58 13.74
CA PRO A 185 7.15 9.15 13.54
C PRO A 185 8.20 8.60 14.52
N GLY A 186 7.79 7.93 15.60
CA GLY A 186 8.69 7.24 16.52
C GLY A 186 9.18 5.87 16.02
N LEU A 187 8.69 5.43 14.86
CA LEU A 187 9.08 4.17 14.25
C LEU A 187 10.09 4.38 13.11
N SER A 188 10.94 3.38 12.90
CA SER A 188 12.00 3.42 11.90
C SER A 188 11.44 3.23 10.47
N LEU A 189 11.78 4.15 9.58
CA LEU A 189 11.52 4.05 8.14
C LEU A 189 12.50 3.10 7.40
N ARG A 190 13.45 2.50 8.12
CA ARG A 190 14.43 1.55 7.58
C ARG A 190 14.06 0.08 7.79
N HIS A 191 12.84 -0.17 8.29
CA HIS A 191 12.32 -1.51 8.56
C HIS A 191 10.86 -1.59 8.14
N THR A 192 10.46 -2.73 7.63
CA THR A 192 9.05 -2.99 7.25
C THR A 192 8.18 -3.44 8.42
N CYS A 193 8.77 -3.73 9.59
CA CYS A 193 8.12 -4.38 10.73
C CYS A 193 8.06 -3.49 12.00
N TRP A 194 7.77 -2.20 11.84
CA TRP A 194 7.46 -1.26 12.94
C TRP A 194 8.48 -1.28 14.11
N GLN A 195 9.75 -1.32 13.83
CA GLN A 195 10.77 -1.21 14.86
C GLN A 195 10.83 0.24 15.38
N VAL A 196 11.02 0.39 16.68
CA VAL A 196 11.22 1.70 17.29
C VAL A 196 12.50 2.33 16.71
N GLN A 197 12.44 3.62 16.41
CA GLN A 197 13.59 4.35 15.94
C GLN A 197 14.64 4.44 17.04
N ASP A 198 15.91 4.13 16.71
CA ASP A 198 17.00 4.23 17.69
C ASP A 198 17.22 5.70 18.09
N PRO A 199 17.01 6.08 19.36
CA PRO A 199 17.17 7.46 19.84
C PRO A 199 18.60 8.01 19.68
N MET A 200 19.60 7.14 19.47
CA MET A 200 20.99 7.56 19.24
C MET A 200 21.22 8.17 17.85
N ILE A 201 20.35 7.87 16.87
CA ILE A 201 20.48 8.40 15.50
C ILE A 201 20.05 9.87 15.41
N TYR A 202 19.19 10.36 16.32
CA TYR A 202 18.75 11.76 16.33
C TYR A 202 19.81 12.76 16.86
N ARG A 203 20.88 12.30 17.49
CA ARG A 203 21.90 13.21 18.09
C ARG A 203 22.95 13.70 17.10
N THR A 204 22.94 13.30 15.84
CA THR A 204 23.98 13.64 14.85
C THR A 204 23.59 14.73 13.86
N HIS A 205 22.41 15.36 14.01
CA HIS A 205 21.92 16.41 13.09
C HIS A 205 21.34 17.64 13.83
N ILE A 206 21.95 18.02 14.97
CA ILE A 206 21.76 19.34 15.60
C ILE A 206 23.07 20.11 15.48
#